data_bbc0d98e95ec26de79d699f12d713b03
#
_entry.id   bbc0d98e95ec26de79d699f12d713b03
#
_cell.length_a   1.000
_cell.length_b   1.000
_cell.length_c   1.000
_cell.angle_alpha   90.00
_cell.angle_beta   90.00
_cell.angle_gamma   90.00
#
_symmetry.space_group_name_H-M   'P 1'
#
loop_
_entity.id
_entity.type
_entity.pdbx_description
1 polymer ?
#
loop_
_entity_poly.entity_id
_entity_poly.type
_entity_poly.pdbx_seq_one_letter_code
_entity_poly.pdbx_strand_id
1 'polypeptide(L)'
;MQPAGGTEIQLAYLKKYVNQGAIDAVQITTSVPEKIPLDPLKANILWEKNSWDQPNLYPWFKNKDNHSKYDWYVFNSHWNYHNFRKQFNVPEDRCTVIKNAIDYTELQLKTDFTPKDKIKMCYISTPWRGLEIALAAMEGIKDPNVTLDVYSSTEIYGKQFKDSNDSKYLPLYEKAKSLPNVNYMGYCDHTTLMSKLKDYDVNCFPSIWEETFCISAMESLAAGQILITTDLGALPETCCEFPVYIPYTNNKPKLAIQLAECILQVKNMFKHDLKDGLQFQQEYYKRFYDWKYIGQHWENFLRGVINVKRNQG
;
A
#
# COMPACT_ATOMS: atom_id res chain seq x y z
N MET A 1 -16.26 -10.58 0.87
CA MET A 1 -15.88 -9.54 1.88
C MET A 1 -16.50 -8.21 1.45
N GLN A 2 -16.92 -7.35 2.38
CA GLN A 2 -17.34 -6.00 1.98
C GLN A 2 -16.12 -5.21 1.45
N PRO A 3 -16.32 -4.24 0.55
CA PRO A 3 -15.24 -3.38 0.09
C PRO A 3 -14.49 -2.77 1.28
N ALA A 4 -13.17 -2.89 1.28
CA ALA A 4 -12.32 -2.45 2.38
C ALA A 4 -11.02 -1.85 1.83
N GLY A 5 -10.69 -0.65 2.27
CA GLY A 5 -9.41 -0.03 2.00
C GLY A 5 -8.28 -0.64 2.84
N GLY A 6 -7.05 -0.25 2.55
CA GLY A 6 -5.88 -0.78 3.27
C GLY A 6 -5.91 -0.58 4.78
N THR A 7 -6.54 0.49 5.28
CA THR A 7 -6.68 0.74 6.72
C THR A 7 -7.57 -0.31 7.39
N GLU A 8 -8.72 -0.61 6.79
CA GLU A 8 -9.69 -1.58 7.31
C GLU A 8 -9.12 -3.00 7.29
N ILE A 9 -8.40 -3.35 6.22
CA ILE A 9 -7.72 -4.64 6.07
C ILE A 9 -6.67 -4.82 7.18
N GLN A 10 -5.82 -3.82 7.38
CA GLN A 10 -4.77 -3.88 8.40
C GLN A 10 -5.35 -3.92 9.82
N LEU A 11 -6.46 -3.22 10.07
CA LEU A 11 -7.16 -3.29 11.36
C LEU A 11 -7.80 -4.67 11.60
N ALA A 12 -8.34 -5.30 10.56
CA ALA A 12 -8.87 -6.67 10.66
C ALA A 12 -7.75 -7.67 10.98
N TYR A 13 -6.59 -7.52 10.35
CA TYR A 13 -5.42 -8.38 10.66
C TYR A 13 -4.85 -8.12 12.05
N LEU A 14 -4.82 -6.87 12.52
CA LEU A 14 -4.46 -6.57 13.91
C LEU A 14 -5.32 -7.40 14.90
N LYS A 15 -6.64 -7.40 14.68
CA LYS A 15 -7.58 -8.19 15.50
C LYS A 15 -7.40 -9.71 15.35
N LYS A 16 -6.90 -10.18 14.21
CA LYS A 16 -6.66 -11.61 13.95
C LYS A 16 -5.38 -12.11 14.64
N TYR A 17 -4.32 -11.28 14.68
CA TYR A 17 -2.99 -11.70 15.06
C TYR A 17 -2.53 -11.23 16.46
N VAL A 18 -3.22 -10.28 17.07
CA VAL A 18 -2.88 -9.73 18.39
C VAL A 18 -3.90 -10.21 19.42
N ASN A 19 -3.42 -10.46 20.64
CA ASN A 19 -4.27 -10.91 21.75
C ASN A 19 -5.43 -9.94 21.99
N GLN A 20 -6.66 -10.46 22.00
CA GLN A 20 -7.86 -9.65 22.15
C GLN A 20 -7.86 -8.85 23.45
N GLY A 21 -7.40 -9.41 24.56
CA GLY A 21 -7.32 -8.71 25.85
C GLY A 21 -6.38 -7.50 25.81
N ALA A 22 -5.30 -7.56 25.00
CA ALA A 22 -4.41 -6.40 24.80
C ALA A 22 -5.08 -5.32 23.94
N ILE A 23 -5.86 -5.72 22.93
CA ILE A 23 -6.64 -4.79 22.10
C ILE A 23 -7.74 -4.12 22.91
N ASP A 24 -8.47 -4.87 23.73
CA ASP A 24 -9.58 -4.38 24.54
C ASP A 24 -9.14 -3.40 25.65
N ALA A 25 -7.89 -3.52 26.10
CA ALA A 25 -7.29 -2.66 27.13
C ALA A 25 -6.85 -1.29 26.62
N VAL A 26 -6.87 -1.05 25.32
CA VAL A 26 -6.50 0.23 24.69
C VAL A 26 -7.62 0.73 23.78
N GLN A 27 -7.50 1.97 23.34
CA GLN A 27 -8.33 2.51 22.27
C GLN A 27 -7.48 2.89 21.08
N ILE A 28 -7.69 2.24 19.94
CA ILE A 28 -6.97 2.54 18.70
C ILE A 28 -7.89 3.31 17.75
N THR A 29 -7.51 4.56 17.46
CA THR A 29 -8.12 5.39 16.42
C THR A 29 -7.23 5.32 15.18
N THR A 30 -7.82 5.13 13.99
CA THR A 30 -7.07 5.03 12.74
C THR A 30 -7.25 6.27 11.87
N SER A 31 -6.16 6.79 11.31
CA SER A 31 -6.08 7.80 10.27
C SER A 31 -6.62 9.19 10.63
N VAL A 32 -7.79 9.30 11.24
CA VAL A 32 -8.42 10.60 11.55
C VAL A 32 -8.54 10.74 13.06
N PRO A 33 -7.85 11.72 13.67
CA PRO A 33 -7.94 11.96 15.11
C PRO A 33 -9.39 12.24 15.55
N GLU A 34 -9.72 11.76 16.75
CA GLU A 34 -11.05 11.97 17.36
C GLU A 34 -12.23 11.50 16.48
N LYS A 35 -12.00 10.62 15.51
CA LYS A 35 -13.06 9.95 14.73
C LYS A 35 -14.04 9.20 15.64
N ILE A 36 -13.56 8.74 16.79
CA ILE A 36 -14.34 8.20 17.90
C ILE A 36 -13.98 8.98 19.17
N PRO A 37 -14.92 9.21 20.12
CA PRO A 37 -14.63 9.85 21.40
C PRO A 37 -13.51 9.09 22.13
N LEU A 38 -12.57 9.84 22.74
CA LEU A 38 -11.45 9.23 23.48
C LEU A 38 -11.97 8.65 24.81
N ASP A 39 -11.47 7.47 25.16
CA ASP A 39 -11.80 6.80 26.42
C ASP A 39 -10.76 7.20 27.49
N PRO A 40 -11.15 7.95 28.55
CA PRO A 40 -10.21 8.40 29.57
C PRO A 40 -9.63 7.25 30.42
N LEU A 41 -10.28 6.09 30.42
CA LEU A 41 -9.85 4.93 31.20
C LEU A 41 -8.84 4.04 30.43
N LYS A 42 -8.69 4.26 29.14
CA LYS A 42 -7.80 3.48 28.27
C LYS A 42 -6.63 4.32 27.78
N ALA A 43 -5.56 3.65 27.39
CA ALA A 43 -4.53 4.30 26.60
C ALA A 43 -5.06 4.54 25.19
N ASN A 44 -5.05 5.81 24.78
CA ASN A 44 -5.50 6.23 23.47
C ASN A 44 -4.35 6.27 22.48
N ILE A 45 -4.44 5.47 21.45
CA ILE A 45 -3.42 5.32 20.40
C ILE A 45 -3.98 5.84 19.07
N LEU A 46 -3.26 6.74 18.41
CA LEU A 46 -3.55 7.13 17.04
C LEU A 46 -2.64 6.34 16.10
N TRP A 47 -3.25 5.43 15.32
CA TRP A 47 -2.56 4.71 14.25
C TRP A 47 -2.70 5.47 12.93
N GLU A 48 -1.70 6.32 12.64
CA GLU A 48 -1.72 7.20 11.49
C GLU A 48 -1.32 6.47 10.20
N LYS A 49 -2.21 6.53 9.21
CA LYS A 49 -2.05 5.89 7.91
C LYS A 49 -2.17 6.86 6.76
N ASN A 50 -2.65 8.07 7.01
CA ASN A 50 -2.77 9.11 6.02
C ASN A 50 -1.49 9.97 5.96
N SER A 51 -1.30 10.69 4.87
CA SER A 51 -0.23 11.68 4.76
C SER A 51 -0.56 12.94 5.55
N TRP A 52 0.47 13.61 6.02
CA TRP A 52 0.44 14.82 6.84
C TRP A 52 -0.32 16.00 6.18
N ASP A 53 -0.35 16.05 4.85
CA ASP A 53 -0.93 17.13 4.04
C ASP A 53 -2.43 16.96 3.79
N GLN A 54 -3.06 15.92 4.34
CA GLN A 54 -4.50 15.72 4.18
C GLN A 54 -5.29 16.87 4.82
N PRO A 55 -6.22 17.51 4.08
CA PRO A 55 -6.96 18.68 4.56
C PRO A 55 -7.71 18.48 5.88
N ASN A 56 -8.15 17.26 6.16
CA ASN A 56 -8.87 16.91 7.40
C ASN A 56 -7.93 16.64 8.59
N LEU A 57 -6.64 16.47 8.38
CA LEU A 57 -5.64 16.21 9.43
C LEU A 57 -4.87 17.48 9.82
N TYR A 58 -4.54 18.28 8.83
CA TYR A 58 -3.65 19.42 9.00
C TYR A 58 -4.08 20.39 10.11
N PRO A 59 -5.37 20.82 10.23
CA PRO A 59 -5.79 21.72 11.29
C PRO A 59 -5.63 21.12 12.68
N TRP A 60 -5.89 19.82 12.83
CA TRP A 60 -5.79 19.12 14.10
C TRP A 60 -4.36 19.03 14.59
N PHE A 61 -3.44 18.61 13.74
CA PHE A 61 -2.02 18.45 14.09
C PHE A 61 -1.29 19.79 14.21
N LYS A 62 -1.74 20.84 13.51
CA LYS A 62 -1.18 22.20 13.65
C LYS A 62 -1.40 22.77 15.06
N ASN A 63 -2.48 22.41 15.73
CA ASN A 63 -2.71 22.77 17.13
C ASN A 63 -1.95 21.81 18.05
N LYS A 64 -0.84 22.29 18.63
CA LYS A 64 0.04 21.49 19.51
C LYS A 64 -0.66 21.00 20.79
N ASP A 65 -1.69 21.69 21.28
CA ASP A 65 -2.45 21.27 22.46
C ASP A 65 -3.17 19.94 22.23
N ASN A 66 -3.50 19.64 20.97
CA ASN A 66 -4.10 18.37 20.61
C ASN A 66 -3.11 17.17 20.75
N HIS A 67 -1.80 17.42 20.70
CA HIS A 67 -0.82 16.34 20.78
C HIS A 67 -0.83 15.60 22.12
N SER A 68 -1.35 16.23 23.18
CA SER A 68 -1.49 15.60 24.49
C SER A 68 -2.72 14.67 24.61
N LYS A 69 -3.65 14.73 23.65
CA LYS A 69 -4.89 13.94 23.67
C LYS A 69 -4.68 12.45 23.43
N TYR A 70 -3.61 12.08 22.70
CA TYR A 70 -3.23 10.70 22.51
C TYR A 70 -2.02 10.36 23.36
N ASP A 71 -2.07 9.19 24.00
CA ASP A 71 -0.92 8.66 24.75
C ASP A 71 0.21 8.24 23.80
N TRP A 72 -0.15 7.73 22.61
CA TRP A 72 0.84 7.24 21.61
C TRP A 72 0.39 7.47 20.16
N TYR A 73 1.39 7.64 19.29
CA TYR A 73 1.26 7.73 17.84
C TYR A 73 1.99 6.58 17.18
N VAL A 74 1.30 5.81 16.34
CA VAL A 74 1.89 4.73 15.56
C VAL A 74 1.84 5.11 14.08
N PHE A 75 2.98 5.18 13.43
CA PHE A 75 3.10 5.45 12.00
C PHE A 75 3.37 4.17 11.23
N ASN A 76 2.90 4.09 9.99
CA ASN A 76 3.09 2.92 9.13
C ASN A 76 4.44 2.90 8.40
N SER A 77 5.20 3.99 8.40
CA SER A 77 6.55 4.10 7.82
C SER A 77 7.37 5.19 8.51
N HIS A 78 8.69 5.12 8.39
CA HIS A 78 9.59 6.18 8.81
C HIS A 78 9.39 7.44 7.96
N TRP A 79 9.12 7.29 6.66
CA TRP A 79 8.79 8.42 5.80
C TRP A 79 7.59 9.21 6.35
N ASN A 80 6.50 8.52 6.70
CA ASN A 80 5.31 9.17 7.27
C ASN A 80 5.61 9.81 8.63
N TYR A 81 6.29 9.09 9.53
CA TYR A 81 6.72 9.58 10.83
C TYR A 81 7.56 10.86 10.72
N HIS A 82 8.59 10.88 9.86
CA HIS A 82 9.46 12.05 9.68
C HIS A 82 8.71 13.25 9.14
N ASN A 83 7.73 13.06 8.24
CA ASN A 83 6.90 14.16 7.75
C ASN A 83 6.04 14.77 8.87
N PHE A 84 5.37 13.96 9.70
CA PHE A 84 4.63 14.48 10.85
C PHE A 84 5.53 15.17 11.88
N ARG A 85 6.72 14.64 12.13
CA ARG A 85 7.71 15.30 12.98
C ARG A 85 8.14 16.65 12.41
N LYS A 86 8.49 16.69 11.14
CA LYS A 86 8.96 17.91 10.47
C LYS A 86 7.88 18.98 10.42
N GLN A 87 6.65 18.62 10.12
CA GLN A 87 5.55 19.58 9.90
C GLN A 87 4.89 20.03 11.20
N PHE A 88 4.71 19.15 12.15
CA PHE A 88 3.90 19.40 13.35
C PHE A 88 4.67 19.29 14.65
N ASN A 89 5.90 18.76 14.62
CA ASN A 89 6.69 18.52 15.82
C ASN A 89 5.96 17.63 16.86
N VAL A 90 5.29 16.56 16.39
CA VAL A 90 4.65 15.59 17.30
C VAL A 90 5.66 15.06 18.32
N PRO A 91 5.26 14.76 19.59
CA PRO A 91 6.18 14.33 20.65
C PRO A 91 6.93 13.05 20.28
N GLU A 92 8.25 13.10 20.22
CA GLU A 92 9.08 11.98 19.78
C GLU A 92 9.02 10.79 20.74
N ASP A 93 8.96 11.07 22.03
CA ASP A 93 8.87 10.09 23.13
C ASP A 93 7.55 9.30 23.15
N ARG A 94 6.58 9.72 22.33
CA ARG A 94 5.27 9.06 22.17
C ARG A 94 5.02 8.53 20.77
N CYS A 95 6.06 8.48 19.94
CA CYS A 95 5.93 8.00 18.56
C CYS A 95 6.64 6.65 18.39
N THR A 96 6.04 5.79 17.58
CA THR A 96 6.69 4.56 17.10
C THR A 96 6.29 4.29 15.65
N VAL A 97 7.12 3.50 14.96
CA VAL A 97 6.81 3.01 13.61
C VAL A 97 6.56 1.52 13.69
N ILE A 98 5.34 1.10 13.32
CA ILE A 98 5.01 -0.31 13.12
C ILE A 98 4.47 -0.43 11.69
N LYS A 99 5.25 -1.07 10.85
CA LYS A 99 4.94 -1.21 9.43
C LYS A 99 3.66 -2.02 9.19
N ASN A 100 2.99 -1.77 8.08
CA ASN A 100 1.92 -2.66 7.61
C ASN A 100 2.50 -4.03 7.26
N ALA A 101 1.63 -5.05 7.24
CA ALA A 101 2.07 -6.41 7.00
C ALA A 101 1.10 -7.17 6.08
N ILE A 102 1.51 -8.36 5.67
CA ILE A 102 0.80 -9.27 4.77
C ILE A 102 0.28 -10.46 5.58
N ASP A 103 -0.94 -10.84 5.31
CA ASP A 103 -1.46 -12.13 5.77
C ASP A 103 -1.10 -13.22 4.75
N TYR A 104 -0.05 -13.97 5.06
CA TYR A 104 0.43 -15.07 4.18
C TYR A 104 -0.52 -16.27 4.12
N THR A 105 -1.59 -16.30 4.94
CA THR A 105 -2.64 -17.32 4.79
C THR A 105 -3.58 -17.03 3.61
N GLU A 106 -3.60 -15.78 3.13
CA GLU A 106 -4.43 -15.35 1.99
C GLU A 106 -3.61 -15.21 0.70
N LEU A 107 -2.32 -14.88 0.79
CA LEU A 107 -1.44 -14.67 -0.35
C LEU A 107 -1.01 -15.98 -1.00
N GLN A 108 -1.22 -16.11 -2.30
CA GLN A 108 -0.65 -17.20 -3.08
C GLN A 108 0.64 -16.76 -3.79
N LEU A 109 1.70 -17.55 -3.60
CA LEU A 109 3.01 -17.24 -4.13
C LEU A 109 3.16 -17.78 -5.57
N LYS A 110 3.85 -17.02 -6.41
CA LYS A 110 4.32 -17.48 -7.71
C LYS A 110 5.41 -18.54 -7.51
N THR A 111 5.33 -19.63 -8.25
CA THR A 111 6.27 -20.74 -8.20
C THR A 111 6.90 -21.04 -9.56
N ASP A 112 6.26 -20.59 -10.65
CA ASP A 112 6.77 -20.74 -12.00
C ASP A 112 7.51 -19.46 -12.44
N PHE A 113 8.81 -19.59 -12.59
CA PHE A 113 9.72 -18.54 -13.04
C PHE A 113 10.42 -18.91 -14.36
N THR A 114 9.83 -19.83 -15.12
CA THR A 114 10.39 -20.27 -16.41
C THR A 114 10.59 -19.07 -17.35
N PRO A 115 11.78 -18.97 -18.01
CA PRO A 115 12.03 -17.94 -19.01
C PRO A 115 10.98 -17.91 -20.12
N LYS A 116 10.58 -16.71 -20.53
CA LYS A 116 9.51 -16.52 -21.52
C LYS A 116 9.61 -15.16 -22.22
N ASP A 117 8.97 -15.06 -23.39
CA ASP A 117 8.91 -13.80 -24.16
C ASP A 117 7.63 -13.00 -23.92
N LYS A 118 6.58 -13.64 -23.41
CA LYS A 118 5.31 -12.98 -23.09
C LYS A 118 5.22 -12.66 -21.60
N ILE A 119 4.90 -11.40 -21.27
CA ILE A 119 4.64 -10.96 -19.88
C ILE A 119 3.21 -10.54 -19.70
N LYS A 120 2.65 -10.91 -18.55
CA LYS A 120 1.34 -10.50 -18.09
C LYS A 120 1.50 -9.57 -16.89
N MET A 121 1.06 -8.33 -17.04
CA MET A 121 1.16 -7.31 -16.00
C MET A 121 -0.19 -7.08 -15.33
N CYS A 122 -0.18 -6.56 -14.10
CA CYS A 122 -1.35 -6.03 -13.44
C CYS A 122 -1.13 -4.59 -12.99
N TYR A 123 -2.22 -3.83 -12.88
CA TYR A 123 -2.34 -2.58 -12.14
C TYR A 123 -3.38 -2.79 -11.04
N ILE A 124 -3.01 -2.69 -9.78
CA ILE A 124 -3.85 -3.05 -8.63
C ILE A 124 -4.00 -1.88 -7.64
N SER A 125 -4.42 -0.73 -8.14
CA SER A 125 -4.57 0.48 -7.34
C SER A 125 -5.75 1.34 -7.80
N THR A 126 -6.06 2.38 -7.01
CA THR A 126 -7.08 3.36 -7.35
C THR A 126 -6.70 4.19 -8.58
N PRO A 127 -7.67 4.72 -9.34
CA PRO A 127 -7.39 5.35 -10.64
C PRO A 127 -6.52 6.61 -10.56
N TRP A 128 -6.54 7.34 -9.45
CA TRP A 128 -5.76 8.58 -9.28
C TRP A 128 -4.29 8.36 -8.92
N ARG A 129 -3.86 7.13 -8.70
CA ARG A 129 -2.50 6.79 -8.27
C ARG A 129 -1.55 6.45 -9.42
N GLY A 130 -1.91 6.79 -10.66
CA GLY A 130 -1.05 6.59 -11.83
C GLY A 130 -1.64 5.74 -12.96
N LEU A 131 -2.94 5.39 -12.91
CA LEU A 131 -3.58 4.63 -14.00
C LEU A 131 -3.44 5.36 -15.35
N GLU A 132 -3.56 6.69 -15.37
CA GLU A 132 -3.39 7.48 -16.60
C GLU A 132 -2.00 7.30 -17.23
N ILE A 133 -0.96 7.18 -16.40
CA ILE A 133 0.42 6.97 -16.84
C ILE A 133 0.58 5.56 -17.40
N ALA A 134 0.05 4.54 -16.69
CA ALA A 134 0.09 3.16 -17.15
C ALA A 134 -0.61 2.99 -18.51
N LEU A 135 -1.81 3.59 -18.68
CA LEU A 135 -2.54 3.52 -19.93
C LEU A 135 -1.84 4.27 -21.08
N ALA A 136 -1.23 5.43 -20.81
CA ALA A 136 -0.46 6.17 -21.80
C ALA A 136 0.80 5.38 -22.25
N ALA A 137 1.48 4.70 -21.33
CA ALA A 137 2.60 3.82 -21.68
C ALA A 137 2.12 2.62 -22.55
N MET A 138 1.02 1.96 -22.15
CA MET A 138 0.47 0.82 -22.90
C MET A 138 -0.01 1.19 -24.31
N GLU A 139 -0.52 2.40 -24.50
CA GLU A 139 -0.90 2.93 -25.83
C GLU A 139 0.31 3.05 -26.77
N GLY A 140 1.49 3.37 -26.22
CA GLY A 140 2.76 3.45 -26.95
C GLY A 140 3.36 2.08 -27.29
N ILE A 141 3.09 1.05 -26.46
CA ILE A 141 3.66 -0.30 -26.64
C ILE A 141 2.88 -1.06 -27.69
N LYS A 142 3.55 -1.44 -28.80
CA LYS A 142 2.97 -2.21 -29.92
C LYS A 142 3.33 -3.69 -29.89
N ASP A 143 3.95 -4.15 -28.81
CA ASP A 143 4.35 -5.55 -28.64
C ASP A 143 3.15 -6.40 -28.14
N PRO A 144 2.66 -7.38 -28.92
CA PRO A 144 1.53 -8.23 -28.54
C PRO A 144 1.84 -9.17 -27.36
N ASN A 145 3.11 -9.30 -27.01
CA ASN A 145 3.56 -10.10 -25.87
C ASN A 145 3.56 -9.34 -24.54
N VAL A 146 3.07 -8.10 -24.52
CA VAL A 146 2.92 -7.29 -23.32
C VAL A 146 1.44 -6.99 -23.10
N THR A 147 0.88 -7.50 -22.00
CA THR A 147 -0.53 -7.29 -21.66
C THR A 147 -0.68 -6.74 -20.24
N LEU A 148 -1.71 -5.92 -20.00
CA LEU A 148 -2.00 -5.31 -18.71
C LEU A 148 -3.46 -5.58 -18.29
N ASP A 149 -3.65 -6.24 -17.16
CA ASP A 149 -4.95 -6.35 -16.49
C ASP A 149 -5.09 -5.23 -15.45
N VAL A 150 -6.15 -4.43 -15.54
CA VAL A 150 -6.37 -3.26 -14.69
C VAL A 150 -7.45 -3.53 -13.64
N TYR A 151 -7.05 -3.78 -12.41
CA TYR A 151 -7.92 -3.83 -11.24
C TYR A 151 -7.96 -2.45 -10.59
N SER A 152 -8.90 -1.63 -11.04
CA SER A 152 -9.00 -0.25 -10.56
C SER A 152 -10.45 0.19 -10.51
N SER A 153 -10.89 0.66 -9.34
CA SER A 153 -12.23 1.17 -9.10
C SER A 153 -12.24 2.01 -7.84
N THR A 154 -13.13 2.98 -7.76
CA THR A 154 -13.42 3.71 -6.52
C THR A 154 -14.26 2.89 -5.54
N GLU A 155 -14.83 1.76 -5.98
CA GLU A 155 -15.66 0.85 -5.17
C GLU A 155 -14.93 0.23 -3.97
N ILE A 156 -13.59 0.23 -3.98
CA ILE A 156 -12.77 -0.21 -2.85
C ILE A 156 -13.11 0.54 -1.55
N TYR A 157 -13.64 1.76 -1.65
CA TYR A 157 -14.11 2.56 -0.51
C TYR A 157 -15.62 2.47 -0.28
N GLY A 158 -16.27 1.50 -0.89
CA GLY A 158 -17.71 1.23 -0.77
C GLY A 158 -18.56 1.88 -1.85
N LYS A 159 -19.80 1.40 -1.95
CA LYS A 159 -20.75 1.80 -3.01
C LYS A 159 -21.02 3.30 -3.00
N GLN A 160 -21.24 3.90 -1.83
CA GLN A 160 -21.53 5.34 -1.71
C GLN A 160 -20.38 6.20 -2.26
N PHE A 161 -19.13 5.81 -1.98
CA PHE A 161 -17.96 6.52 -2.50
C PHE A 161 -17.85 6.36 -4.01
N LYS A 162 -18.13 5.16 -4.54
CA LYS A 162 -18.20 4.90 -5.98
C LYS A 162 -19.23 5.79 -6.66
N ASP A 163 -20.46 5.79 -6.17
CA ASP A 163 -21.57 6.56 -6.77
C ASP A 163 -21.24 8.07 -6.85
N SER A 164 -20.47 8.59 -5.89
CA SER A 164 -20.09 10.00 -5.83
C SER A 164 -18.82 10.36 -6.64
N ASN A 165 -17.94 9.40 -6.93
CA ASN A 165 -16.60 9.70 -7.47
C ASN A 165 -16.27 9.00 -8.77
N ASP A 166 -16.92 7.88 -9.12
CA ASP A 166 -16.52 7.03 -10.25
C ASP A 166 -16.64 7.75 -11.60
N SER A 167 -17.62 8.67 -11.71
CA SER A 167 -17.81 9.49 -12.92
C SER A 167 -16.57 10.28 -13.35
N LYS A 168 -15.73 10.69 -12.40
CA LYS A 168 -14.48 11.42 -12.68
C LYS A 168 -13.46 10.57 -13.43
N TYR A 169 -13.54 9.24 -13.26
CA TYR A 169 -12.57 8.28 -13.80
C TYR A 169 -13.11 7.47 -14.97
N LEU A 170 -14.37 7.64 -15.36
CA LEU A 170 -14.94 6.98 -16.53
C LEU A 170 -14.08 7.14 -17.80
N PRO A 171 -13.50 8.31 -18.12
CA PRO A 171 -12.62 8.44 -19.29
C PRO A 171 -11.40 7.52 -19.23
N LEU A 172 -10.83 7.27 -18.05
CA LEU A 172 -9.71 6.33 -17.88
C LEU A 172 -10.17 4.88 -18.06
N TYR A 173 -11.34 4.53 -17.54
CA TYR A 173 -11.89 3.18 -17.70
C TYR A 173 -12.26 2.87 -19.15
N GLU A 174 -12.85 3.83 -19.87
CA GLU A 174 -13.13 3.67 -21.29
C GLU A 174 -11.84 3.60 -22.13
N LYS A 175 -10.83 4.40 -21.78
CA LYS A 175 -9.50 4.27 -22.40
C LYS A 175 -8.91 2.89 -22.16
N ALA A 176 -8.97 2.36 -20.95
CA ALA A 176 -8.48 1.01 -20.65
C ALA A 176 -9.18 -0.06 -21.49
N LYS A 177 -10.49 0.03 -21.66
CA LYS A 177 -11.29 -0.89 -22.51
C LYS A 177 -10.98 -0.78 -24.00
N SER A 178 -10.54 0.39 -24.47
CA SER A 178 -10.27 0.65 -25.90
C SER A 178 -8.89 0.16 -26.36
N LEU A 179 -7.94 -0.08 -25.45
CA LEU A 179 -6.59 -0.50 -25.78
C LEU A 179 -6.53 -2.02 -25.98
N PRO A 180 -6.00 -2.52 -27.13
CA PRO A 180 -6.02 -3.95 -27.46
C PRO A 180 -5.14 -4.82 -26.55
N ASN A 181 -4.19 -4.23 -25.85
CA ASN A 181 -3.26 -4.89 -24.94
C ASN A 181 -3.59 -4.64 -23.46
N VAL A 182 -4.79 -4.10 -23.15
CA VAL A 182 -5.26 -3.82 -21.80
C VAL A 182 -6.62 -4.49 -21.56
N ASN A 183 -6.78 -5.17 -20.43
CA ASN A 183 -8.05 -5.71 -19.97
C ASN A 183 -8.51 -4.93 -18.74
N TYR A 184 -9.63 -4.23 -18.82
CA TYR A 184 -10.22 -3.56 -17.67
C TYR A 184 -11.03 -4.54 -16.83
N MET A 185 -10.54 -4.87 -15.64
CA MET A 185 -11.12 -5.86 -14.73
C MET A 185 -12.05 -5.23 -13.69
N GLY A 186 -11.96 -3.91 -13.48
CA GLY A 186 -12.78 -3.19 -12.51
C GLY A 186 -12.41 -3.49 -11.06
N TYR A 187 -13.40 -3.56 -10.18
CA TYR A 187 -13.24 -3.90 -8.77
C TYR A 187 -12.96 -5.40 -8.58
N CYS A 188 -12.05 -5.70 -7.70
CA CYS A 188 -11.79 -7.04 -7.18
C CYS A 188 -11.65 -6.96 -5.66
N ASP A 189 -12.29 -7.85 -4.94
CA ASP A 189 -12.09 -7.94 -3.50
C ASP A 189 -10.67 -8.42 -3.16
N HIS A 190 -10.18 -8.01 -1.99
CA HIS A 190 -8.79 -8.24 -1.59
C HIS A 190 -8.42 -9.73 -1.56
N THR A 191 -9.26 -10.60 -0.98
CA THR A 191 -8.95 -12.04 -0.88
C THR A 191 -8.84 -12.68 -2.26
N THR A 192 -9.76 -12.36 -3.17
CA THR A 192 -9.69 -12.81 -4.57
C THR A 192 -8.44 -12.28 -5.26
N LEU A 193 -8.09 -11.01 -5.05
CA LEU A 193 -6.89 -10.41 -5.63
C LEU A 193 -5.62 -11.13 -5.15
N MET A 194 -5.50 -11.41 -3.84
CA MET A 194 -4.36 -12.11 -3.26
C MET A 194 -4.14 -13.50 -3.88
N SER A 195 -5.22 -14.19 -4.24
CA SER A 195 -5.13 -15.50 -4.91
C SER A 195 -4.64 -15.41 -6.37
N LYS A 196 -4.82 -14.25 -7.02
CA LYS A 196 -4.49 -14.01 -8.44
C LYS A 196 -3.10 -13.41 -8.66
N LEU A 197 -2.48 -12.80 -7.64
CA LEU A 197 -1.19 -12.11 -7.82
C LEU A 197 -0.11 -13.03 -8.40
N LYS A 198 -0.10 -14.30 -8.06
CA LYS A 198 0.83 -15.30 -8.60
C LYS A 198 0.77 -15.47 -10.12
N ASP A 199 -0.36 -15.12 -10.75
CA ASP A 199 -0.60 -15.28 -12.19
C ASP A 199 0.00 -14.15 -13.03
N TYR A 200 0.51 -13.11 -12.37
CA TYR A 200 1.14 -11.95 -13.00
C TYR A 200 2.65 -11.97 -12.85
N ASP A 201 3.32 -11.39 -13.82
CA ASP A 201 4.78 -11.28 -13.88
C ASP A 201 5.25 -9.95 -13.29
N VAL A 202 4.47 -8.90 -13.54
CA VAL A 202 4.82 -7.52 -13.22
C VAL A 202 3.62 -6.80 -12.63
N ASN A 203 3.83 -6.08 -11.53
CA ASN A 203 2.92 -5.03 -11.12
C ASN A 203 3.40 -3.70 -11.72
N CYS A 204 2.62 -3.12 -12.62
CA CYS A 204 2.85 -1.84 -13.25
C CYS A 204 2.18 -0.72 -12.44
N PHE A 205 2.92 -0.14 -11.50
CA PHE A 205 2.39 0.87 -10.57
C PHE A 205 3.19 2.18 -10.63
N PRO A 206 3.06 2.99 -11.69
CA PRO A 206 3.76 4.28 -11.82
C PRO A 206 3.12 5.34 -10.91
N SER A 207 3.31 5.24 -9.60
CA SER A 207 2.65 6.12 -8.63
C SER A 207 2.96 7.58 -8.88
N ILE A 208 1.90 8.39 -8.92
CA ILE A 208 1.96 9.87 -8.91
C ILE A 208 1.41 10.44 -7.59
N TRP A 209 1.24 9.58 -6.60
CA TRP A 209 0.76 9.89 -5.26
C TRP A 209 1.84 9.56 -4.23
N GLU A 210 2.06 10.47 -3.28
CA GLU A 210 2.98 10.22 -2.16
C GLU A 210 2.39 9.15 -1.22
N GLU A 211 2.77 7.91 -1.45
CA GLU A 211 2.34 6.79 -0.61
C GLU A 211 2.94 6.90 0.79
N THR A 212 2.11 6.65 1.80
CA THR A 212 2.59 6.56 3.19
C THR A 212 3.19 5.19 3.51
N PHE A 213 2.86 4.17 2.70
CA PHE A 213 3.42 2.81 2.79
C PHE A 213 3.27 2.03 1.47
N CYS A 214 2.07 1.92 0.91
CA CYS A 214 1.66 1.13 -0.26
C CYS A 214 1.63 -0.40 -0.04
N ILE A 215 0.49 -0.88 0.48
CA ILE A 215 0.27 -2.31 0.75
C ILE A 215 0.30 -3.12 -0.56
N SER A 216 -0.33 -2.64 -1.62
CA SER A 216 -0.41 -3.36 -2.90
C SER A 216 0.95 -3.57 -3.57
N ALA A 217 1.89 -2.63 -3.41
CA ALA A 217 3.27 -2.79 -3.86
C ALA A 217 3.98 -3.90 -3.08
N MET A 218 3.84 -3.89 -1.75
CA MET A 218 4.40 -4.91 -0.87
C MET A 218 3.83 -6.31 -1.18
N GLU A 219 2.51 -6.42 -1.36
CA GLU A 219 1.83 -7.68 -1.67
C GLU A 219 2.27 -8.27 -3.00
N SER A 220 2.45 -7.43 -4.02
CA SER A 220 2.92 -7.89 -5.33
C SER A 220 4.37 -8.39 -5.30
N LEU A 221 5.25 -7.70 -4.57
CA LEU A 221 6.63 -8.14 -4.37
C LEU A 221 6.68 -9.46 -3.58
N ALA A 222 5.87 -9.57 -2.53
CA ALA A 222 5.74 -10.81 -1.75
C ALA A 222 5.19 -11.98 -2.57
N ALA A 223 4.30 -11.72 -3.53
CA ALA A 223 3.79 -12.75 -4.45
C ALA A 223 4.85 -13.25 -5.44
N GLY A 224 5.96 -12.53 -5.64
CA GLY A 224 7.04 -12.87 -6.58
C GLY A 224 6.90 -12.18 -7.94
N GLN A 225 6.26 -11.02 -7.99
CA GLN A 225 6.21 -10.18 -9.19
C GLN A 225 7.41 -9.21 -9.22
N ILE A 226 7.84 -8.78 -10.39
CA ILE A 226 8.62 -7.56 -10.53
C ILE A 226 7.68 -6.38 -10.34
N LEU A 227 8.07 -5.40 -9.54
CA LEU A 227 7.35 -4.14 -9.41
C LEU A 227 8.05 -3.07 -10.24
N ILE A 228 7.32 -2.40 -11.13
CA ILE A 228 7.75 -1.16 -11.78
C ILE A 228 7.00 -0.01 -11.11
N THR A 229 7.72 0.88 -10.46
CA THR A 229 7.12 2.00 -9.73
C THR A 229 8.00 3.25 -9.75
N THR A 230 7.50 4.35 -9.21
CA THR A 230 8.29 5.57 -8.98
C THR A 230 8.95 5.54 -7.60
N ASP A 231 9.93 6.41 -7.39
CA ASP A 231 10.64 6.62 -6.11
C ASP A 231 9.91 7.61 -5.18
N LEU A 232 8.59 7.77 -5.34
CA LEU A 232 7.79 8.80 -4.66
C LEU A 232 7.29 8.32 -3.29
N GLY A 233 7.32 9.22 -2.30
CA GLY A 233 6.78 8.95 -0.96
C GLY A 233 7.54 7.87 -0.21
N ALA A 234 6.83 6.98 0.46
CA ALA A 234 7.40 5.86 1.20
C ALA A 234 7.72 4.63 0.34
N LEU A 235 7.54 4.67 -0.99
CA LEU A 235 7.81 3.52 -1.86
C LEU A 235 9.24 2.99 -1.73
N PRO A 236 10.31 3.84 -1.69
CA PRO A 236 11.67 3.34 -1.45
C PRO A 236 11.84 2.63 -0.10
N GLU A 237 11.15 3.09 0.95
CA GLU A 237 11.19 2.42 2.26
C GLU A 237 10.43 1.09 2.26
N THR A 238 9.24 1.05 1.63
CA THR A 238 8.38 -0.14 1.62
C THR A 238 8.93 -1.24 0.72
N CYS A 239 9.50 -0.83 -0.42
CA CYS A 239 9.86 -1.75 -1.49
C CYS A 239 11.37 -2.04 -1.54
N CYS A 240 12.20 -1.29 -0.81
CA CYS A 240 13.66 -1.43 -0.78
C CYS A 240 14.25 -1.36 -2.22
N GLU A 241 15.25 -2.19 -2.51
CA GLU A 241 15.95 -2.26 -3.80
C GLU A 241 15.31 -3.26 -4.78
N PHE A 242 14.14 -3.84 -4.45
CA PHE A 242 13.52 -4.86 -5.30
C PHE A 242 12.85 -4.32 -6.58
N PRO A 243 12.17 -3.14 -6.55
CA PRO A 243 11.52 -2.61 -7.75
C PRO A 243 12.50 -2.13 -8.81
N VAL A 244 12.02 -2.09 -10.04
CA VAL A 244 12.59 -1.23 -11.07
C VAL A 244 12.00 0.16 -10.89
N TYR A 245 12.79 1.09 -10.36
CA TYR A 245 12.36 2.45 -10.10
C TYR A 245 12.47 3.33 -11.34
N ILE A 246 11.42 4.12 -11.57
CA ILE A 246 11.39 5.20 -12.54
C ILE A 246 11.47 6.51 -11.74
N PRO A 247 12.45 7.39 -11.99
CA PRO A 247 12.53 8.69 -11.31
C PRO A 247 11.24 9.48 -11.48
N TYR A 248 10.63 9.87 -10.37
CA TYR A 248 9.39 10.63 -10.40
C TYR A 248 9.57 11.99 -11.08
N THR A 249 8.57 12.36 -11.86
CA THR A 249 8.46 13.69 -12.47
C THR A 249 6.99 14.10 -12.60
N ASN A 250 6.70 15.39 -12.41
CA ASN A 250 5.38 15.97 -12.67
C ASN A 250 5.03 16.01 -14.16
N ASN A 251 6.00 15.78 -15.05
CA ASN A 251 5.76 15.70 -16.49
C ASN A 251 5.19 14.31 -16.84
N LYS A 252 3.86 14.20 -16.86
CA LYS A 252 3.15 12.95 -17.11
C LYS A 252 3.51 12.28 -18.45
N PRO A 253 3.60 13.01 -19.59
CA PRO A 253 4.07 12.43 -20.84
C PRO A 253 5.47 11.84 -20.75
N LYS A 254 6.42 12.52 -20.12
CA LYS A 254 7.77 12.02 -19.88
C LYS A 254 7.74 10.74 -19.04
N LEU A 255 6.98 10.74 -17.96
CA LEU A 255 6.84 9.58 -17.09
C LEU A 255 6.25 8.37 -17.81
N ALA A 256 5.27 8.58 -18.69
CA ALA A 256 4.68 7.51 -19.52
C ALA A 256 5.68 6.92 -20.52
N ILE A 257 6.53 7.74 -21.14
CA ILE A 257 7.59 7.29 -22.06
C ILE A 257 8.60 6.46 -21.27
N GLN A 258 9.10 6.95 -20.14
CA GLN A 258 10.03 6.23 -19.28
C GLN A 258 9.45 4.90 -18.82
N LEU A 259 8.17 4.85 -18.47
CA LEU A 259 7.47 3.63 -18.10
C LEU A 259 7.42 2.63 -19.27
N ALA A 260 7.08 3.09 -20.47
CA ALA A 260 7.02 2.21 -21.65
C ALA A 260 8.40 1.59 -21.97
N GLU A 261 9.47 2.39 -21.90
CA GLU A 261 10.85 1.91 -22.07
C GLU A 261 11.21 0.89 -20.98
N CYS A 262 10.87 1.18 -19.72
CA CYS A 262 11.12 0.29 -18.60
C CYS A 262 10.37 -1.05 -18.74
N ILE A 263 9.10 -1.04 -19.15
CA ILE A 263 8.31 -2.25 -19.40
C ILE A 263 8.99 -3.14 -20.45
N LEU A 264 9.49 -2.56 -21.54
CA LEU A 264 10.18 -3.33 -22.58
C LEU A 264 11.52 -3.89 -22.10
N GLN A 265 12.26 -3.15 -21.25
CA GLN A 265 13.47 -3.66 -20.62
C GLN A 265 13.16 -4.81 -19.66
N VAL A 266 12.16 -4.67 -18.80
CA VAL A 266 11.71 -5.73 -17.87
C VAL A 266 11.22 -6.95 -18.65
N LYS A 267 10.48 -6.78 -19.76
CA LYS A 267 10.10 -7.89 -20.63
C LYS A 267 11.34 -8.69 -21.08
N ASN A 268 12.40 -8.00 -21.47
CA ASN A 268 13.63 -8.69 -21.89
C ASN A 268 14.32 -9.46 -20.75
N MET A 269 14.18 -9.02 -19.49
CA MET A 269 14.70 -9.76 -18.33
C MET A 269 14.04 -11.15 -18.21
N PHE A 270 12.74 -11.28 -18.54
CA PHE A 270 12.02 -12.55 -18.48
C PHE A 270 12.50 -13.60 -19.50
N LYS A 271 13.37 -13.26 -20.43
CA LYS A 271 14.06 -14.23 -21.31
C LYS A 271 15.19 -14.98 -20.59
N HIS A 272 15.55 -14.53 -19.41
CA HIS A 272 16.59 -15.11 -18.56
C HIS A 272 15.99 -15.74 -17.31
N ASP A 273 16.77 -16.52 -16.60
CA ASP A 273 16.37 -17.10 -15.32
C ASP A 273 16.36 -16.00 -14.22
N LEU A 274 15.18 -15.75 -13.65
CA LEU A 274 14.96 -14.78 -12.58
C LEU A 274 14.61 -15.47 -11.26
N LYS A 275 14.61 -16.81 -11.22
CA LYS A 275 14.07 -17.60 -10.12
C LYS A 275 14.70 -17.25 -8.79
N ASP A 276 16.01 -17.29 -8.69
CA ASP A 276 16.70 -17.10 -7.40
C ASP A 276 16.46 -15.69 -6.84
N GLY A 277 16.48 -14.67 -7.70
CA GLY A 277 16.19 -13.29 -7.28
C GLY A 277 14.77 -13.09 -6.79
N LEU A 278 13.78 -13.63 -7.52
CA LEU A 278 12.36 -13.50 -7.15
C LEU A 278 12.00 -14.38 -5.93
N GLN A 279 12.62 -15.54 -5.77
CA GLN A 279 12.47 -16.34 -4.55
C GLN A 279 13.09 -15.65 -3.32
N PHE A 280 14.28 -15.05 -3.48
CA PHE A 280 14.88 -14.26 -2.41
C PHE A 280 13.98 -13.07 -2.01
N GLN A 281 13.39 -12.39 -2.98
CA GLN A 281 12.41 -11.32 -2.74
C GLN A 281 11.21 -11.84 -1.93
N GLN A 282 10.61 -12.97 -2.31
CA GLN A 282 9.49 -13.60 -1.58
C GLN A 282 9.87 -13.92 -0.13
N GLU A 283 11.03 -14.54 0.09
CA GLU A 283 11.53 -14.88 1.44
C GLU A 283 11.81 -13.64 2.29
N TYR A 284 12.33 -12.56 1.68
CA TYR A 284 12.52 -11.29 2.35
C TYR A 284 11.21 -10.74 2.91
N TYR A 285 10.18 -10.65 2.05
CA TYR A 285 8.88 -10.12 2.48
C TYR A 285 8.22 -11.02 3.53
N LYS A 286 8.30 -12.33 3.37
CA LYS A 286 7.79 -13.27 4.35
C LYS A 286 8.46 -13.12 5.72
N ARG A 287 9.75 -12.91 5.74
CA ARG A 287 10.52 -12.76 6.98
C ARG A 287 10.22 -11.46 7.71
N PHE A 288 10.06 -10.36 6.98
CA PHE A 288 10.01 -9.03 7.57
C PHE A 288 8.63 -8.39 7.60
N TYR A 289 7.67 -8.91 6.84
CA TYR A 289 6.35 -8.30 6.68
C TYR A 289 5.19 -9.29 6.87
N ASP A 290 5.41 -10.48 7.40
CA ASP A 290 4.33 -11.40 7.78
C ASP A 290 3.65 -10.90 9.07
N TRP A 291 2.31 -10.85 9.05
CA TRP A 291 1.50 -10.49 10.22
C TRP A 291 1.80 -11.37 11.44
N LYS A 292 2.26 -12.59 11.25
CA LYS A 292 2.73 -13.46 12.34
C LYS A 292 3.83 -12.79 13.18
N TYR A 293 4.74 -12.03 12.57
CA TYR A 293 5.84 -11.35 13.24
C TYR A 293 5.47 -9.91 13.61
N ILE A 294 4.83 -9.17 12.72
CA ILE A 294 4.38 -7.80 12.99
C ILE A 294 3.31 -7.77 14.09
N GLY A 295 2.45 -8.80 14.16
CA GLY A 295 1.50 -8.98 15.27
C GLY A 295 2.19 -9.09 16.63
N GLN A 296 3.34 -9.75 16.72
CA GLN A 296 4.15 -9.81 17.96
C GLN A 296 4.73 -8.42 18.33
N HIS A 297 5.16 -7.63 17.34
CA HIS A 297 5.60 -6.25 17.60
C HIS A 297 4.45 -5.41 18.14
N TRP A 298 3.25 -5.52 17.55
CA TRP A 298 2.05 -4.89 18.07
C TRP A 298 1.72 -5.32 19.48
N GLU A 299 1.74 -6.61 19.78
CA GLU A 299 1.44 -7.14 21.11
C GLU A 299 2.42 -6.61 22.17
N ASN A 300 3.72 -6.62 21.88
CA ASN A 300 4.74 -6.09 22.77
C ASN A 300 4.56 -4.59 23.00
N PHE A 301 4.28 -3.84 21.96
CA PHE A 301 3.99 -2.40 22.04
C PHE A 301 2.76 -2.15 22.91
N LEU A 302 1.63 -2.83 22.66
CA LEU A 302 0.40 -2.63 23.44
C LEU A 302 0.58 -2.98 24.93
N ARG A 303 1.29 -4.06 25.23
CA ARG A 303 1.63 -4.42 26.63
C ARG A 303 2.47 -3.32 27.31
N GLY A 304 3.43 -2.75 26.60
CA GLY A 304 4.21 -1.61 27.09
C GLY A 304 3.36 -0.40 27.40
N VAL A 305 2.48 -0.01 26.46
CA VAL A 305 1.55 1.14 26.60
C VAL A 305 0.60 0.94 27.78
N ILE A 306 0.04 -0.25 27.94
CA ILE A 306 -0.88 -0.60 29.05
C ILE A 306 -0.15 -0.46 30.39
N ASN A 307 1.09 -0.94 30.50
CA ASN A 307 1.87 -0.84 31.72
C ASN A 307 2.19 0.60 32.09
N VAL A 308 2.57 1.43 31.10
CA VAL A 308 2.81 2.88 31.33
C VAL A 308 1.55 3.55 31.84
N LYS A 309 0.39 3.29 31.22
CA LYS A 309 -0.90 3.91 31.63
C LYS A 309 -1.30 3.52 33.05
N ARG A 310 -1.12 2.25 33.43
CA ARG A 310 -1.40 1.76 34.81
C ARG A 310 -0.52 2.40 35.88
N ASN A 311 0.71 2.76 35.55
CA ASN A 311 1.64 3.38 36.49
C ASN A 311 1.43 4.90 36.63
N GLN A 312 0.62 5.51 35.79
CA GLN A 312 0.29 6.94 35.82
C GLN A 312 -1.03 7.23 36.54
N GLY A 313 -1.85 6.23 36.80
CA GLY A 313 -3.11 6.34 37.54
C GLY A 313 -3.01 5.72 38.90
#